data_4c412dc1b2f36cc9631d20efc3fef85d
#
_entry.id   4c412dc1b2f36cc9631d20efc3fef85d
#
_cell.length_a   1.000
_cell.length_b   1.000
_cell.length_c   1.000
_cell.angle_alpha   90.00
_cell.angle_beta   90.00
_cell.angle_gamma   90.00
#
_symmetry.space_group_name_H-M   'P 1'
#
loop_
_entity.id
_entity.type
_entity.pdbx_description
1 polymer ?
#
loop_
_entity_poly.entity_id
_entity_poly.type
_entity_poly.pdbx_seq_one_letter_code
_entity_poly.pdbx_strand_id
1 'polypeptide(L)'
;MTRRSLAALLLAFAATGLALGSAAAAPASYTLADETAAFKPGPNLEVVQNNCTGCHSADYISTQPRGPKFKKDFWQAEVTKMIKLYGAPIDDADVGRIVDYLAATY
;
A
#
# COMPACT_ATOMS: atom_id res chain seq x y z
N MET A 1 50.13 -24.42 19.41
CA MET A 1 50.04 -23.13 18.71
C MET A 1 50.83 -22.08 19.51
N THR A 2 51.82 -21.50 18.89
CA THR A 2 52.67 -20.51 19.56
C THR A 2 51.97 -19.14 19.63
N ARG A 3 52.27 -18.32 20.65
CA ARG A 3 51.70 -16.96 20.80
C ARG A 3 51.85 -16.11 19.53
N ARG A 4 52.88 -16.35 18.73
CA ARG A 4 53.11 -15.66 17.44
C ARG A 4 52.10 -16.04 16.37
N SER A 5 51.67 -17.32 16.35
CA SER A 5 50.66 -17.79 15.39
C SER A 5 49.25 -17.22 15.68
N LEU A 6 48.91 -17.04 16.96
CA LEU A 6 47.65 -16.43 17.35
C LEU A 6 47.57 -14.94 16.98
N ALA A 7 48.69 -14.21 17.16
CA ALA A 7 48.77 -12.80 16.80
C ALA A 7 48.65 -12.58 15.27
N ALA A 8 49.24 -13.46 14.47
CA ALA A 8 49.13 -13.41 13.02
C ALA A 8 47.70 -13.71 12.52
N LEU A 9 47.00 -14.66 13.18
CA LEU A 9 45.60 -14.95 12.84
C LEU A 9 44.65 -13.78 13.18
N LEU A 10 44.87 -13.13 14.32
CA LEU A 10 44.06 -11.97 14.73
C LEU A 10 44.27 -10.75 13.80
N LEU A 11 45.50 -10.53 13.34
CA LEU A 11 45.78 -9.45 12.36
C LEU A 11 45.18 -9.75 10.99
N ALA A 12 45.16 -11.00 10.54
CA ALA A 12 44.52 -11.39 9.27
C ALA A 12 43.00 -11.20 9.32
N PHE A 13 42.37 -11.48 10.47
CA PHE A 13 40.92 -11.25 10.65
C PHE A 13 40.54 -9.77 10.71
N ALA A 14 41.39 -8.94 11.29
CA ALA A 14 41.17 -7.48 11.34
C ALA A 14 41.29 -6.83 9.94
N ALA A 15 42.22 -7.32 9.10
CA ALA A 15 42.42 -6.82 7.75
C ALA A 15 41.26 -7.18 6.79
N THR A 16 40.61 -8.33 6.98
CA THR A 16 39.44 -8.71 6.16
C THR A 16 38.15 -7.96 6.57
N GLY A 17 38.04 -7.53 7.82
CA GLY A 17 36.90 -6.76 8.31
C GLY A 17 36.82 -5.33 7.76
N LEU A 18 37.96 -4.73 7.37
CA LEU A 18 37.98 -3.35 6.82
C LEU A 18 37.64 -3.28 5.34
N ALA A 19 37.60 -4.42 4.62
CA ALA A 19 37.31 -4.45 3.20
C ALA A 19 35.79 -4.56 2.87
N LEU A 20 34.93 -4.65 3.88
CA LEU A 20 33.47 -4.49 3.71
C LEU A 20 33.16 -3.01 3.58
N GLY A 21 33.54 -2.43 2.47
CA GLY A 21 33.13 -1.08 2.11
C GLY A 21 31.60 -0.99 2.15
N SER A 22 31.09 -0.03 2.90
CA SER A 22 29.65 0.27 2.91
C SER A 22 29.24 0.55 1.45
N ALA A 23 28.53 -0.38 0.84
CA ALA A 23 27.87 -0.13 -0.44
C ALA A 23 26.80 0.92 -0.18
N ALA A 24 27.13 2.19 -0.33
CA ALA A 24 26.14 3.26 -0.32
C ALA A 24 25.28 3.08 -1.57
N ALA A 25 23.99 2.74 -1.38
CA ALA A 25 23.03 2.75 -2.48
C ALA A 25 22.95 4.17 -3.04
N ALA A 26 23.14 4.31 -4.35
CA ALA A 26 22.94 5.59 -5.01
C ALA A 26 21.46 6.00 -4.89
N PRO A 27 21.16 7.29 -4.73
CA PRO A 27 19.80 7.77 -4.77
C PRO A 27 19.13 7.35 -6.08
N ALA A 28 18.03 6.62 -5.99
CA ALA A 28 17.22 6.30 -7.17
C ALA A 28 16.19 7.40 -7.36
N SER A 29 16.14 7.99 -8.53
CA SER A 29 15.02 8.86 -8.93
C SER A 29 14.00 8.02 -9.67
N TYR A 30 12.75 8.13 -9.28
CA TYR A 30 11.62 7.47 -9.93
C TYR A 30 10.57 8.50 -10.28
N THR A 31 10.17 8.52 -11.54
CA THR A 31 9.03 9.32 -11.98
C THR A 31 7.78 8.44 -11.90
N LEU A 32 6.83 8.85 -11.07
CA LEU A 32 5.54 8.17 -11.00
C LEU A 32 4.85 8.25 -12.37
N ALA A 33 4.27 7.14 -12.79
CA ALA A 33 3.39 7.15 -13.94
C ALA A 33 2.12 7.98 -13.62
N ASP A 34 1.57 8.62 -14.64
CA ASP A 34 0.29 9.33 -14.48
C ASP A 34 -0.81 8.34 -14.08
N GLU A 35 -1.66 8.76 -13.14
CA GLU A 35 -2.82 7.97 -12.72
C GLU A 35 -3.83 7.95 -13.86
N THR A 36 -4.02 6.80 -14.46
CA THR A 36 -4.96 6.59 -15.58
C THR A 36 -6.19 5.79 -15.21
N ALA A 37 -6.20 5.18 -14.03
CA ALA A 37 -7.33 4.40 -13.56
C ALA A 37 -8.52 5.29 -13.25
N ALA A 38 -9.68 4.90 -13.73
CA ALA A 38 -10.94 5.58 -13.48
C ALA A 38 -11.98 4.61 -12.92
N PHE A 39 -12.83 5.12 -12.06
CA PHE A 39 -14.02 4.39 -11.64
C PHE A 39 -14.98 4.20 -12.80
N LYS A 40 -15.66 3.07 -12.82
CA LYS A 40 -16.70 2.81 -13.82
C LYS A 40 -17.89 3.77 -13.62
N PRO A 41 -18.55 4.20 -14.69
CA PRO A 41 -19.75 5.01 -14.58
C PRO A 41 -20.88 4.26 -13.88
N GLY A 42 -21.65 4.96 -13.05
CA GLY A 42 -22.79 4.40 -12.33
C GLY A 42 -23.40 5.39 -11.35
N PRO A 43 -24.58 5.07 -10.78
CA PRO A 43 -25.20 5.90 -9.73
C PRO A 43 -24.27 6.07 -8.55
N ASN A 44 -24.22 7.26 -7.95
CA ASN A 44 -23.34 7.63 -6.82
C ASN A 44 -21.83 7.63 -7.12
N LEU A 45 -21.40 7.58 -8.38
CA LEU A 45 -19.99 7.66 -8.75
C LEU A 45 -19.30 8.87 -8.11
N GLU A 46 -19.92 10.03 -8.17
CA GLU A 46 -19.39 11.28 -7.63
C GLU A 46 -19.08 11.19 -6.14
N VAL A 47 -19.94 10.49 -5.37
CA VAL A 47 -19.75 10.32 -3.93
C VAL A 47 -18.52 9.46 -3.66
N VAL A 48 -18.32 8.40 -4.44
CA VAL A 48 -17.14 7.55 -4.33
C VAL A 48 -15.88 8.29 -4.72
N GLN A 49 -15.90 9.03 -5.81
CA GLN A 49 -14.76 9.85 -6.24
C GLN A 49 -14.36 10.85 -5.15
N ASN A 50 -15.31 11.58 -4.60
CA ASN A 50 -15.05 12.61 -3.61
C ASN A 50 -14.50 12.06 -2.29
N ASN A 51 -14.91 10.84 -1.91
CA ASN A 51 -14.52 10.25 -0.63
C ASN A 51 -13.30 9.32 -0.71
N CYS A 52 -13.01 8.71 -1.87
CA CYS A 52 -12.01 7.65 -1.96
C CYS A 52 -10.70 8.10 -2.62
N THR A 53 -10.73 8.98 -3.61
CA THR A 53 -9.55 9.33 -4.41
C THR A 53 -8.53 10.21 -3.69
N GLY A 54 -8.88 10.74 -2.53
CA GLY A 54 -7.93 11.49 -1.70
C GLY A 54 -6.82 10.64 -1.07
N CYS A 55 -7.02 9.33 -0.96
CA CYS A 55 -6.10 8.42 -0.28
C CYS A 55 -5.58 7.29 -1.17
N HIS A 56 -6.34 6.85 -2.17
CA HIS A 56 -5.92 5.79 -3.09
C HIS A 56 -6.45 5.99 -4.51
N SER A 57 -5.81 5.30 -5.45
CA SER A 57 -6.27 5.27 -6.83
C SER A 57 -7.50 4.39 -7.01
N ALA A 58 -8.21 4.57 -8.12
CA ALA A 58 -9.32 3.72 -8.50
C ALA A 58 -8.91 2.26 -8.70
N ASP A 59 -7.67 1.98 -9.12
CA ASP A 59 -7.13 0.64 -9.28
C ASP A 59 -7.15 -0.15 -7.97
N TYR A 60 -6.79 0.47 -6.87
CA TYR A 60 -6.80 -0.20 -5.58
C TYR A 60 -8.19 -0.75 -5.23
N ILE A 61 -9.24 -0.01 -5.56
CA ILE A 61 -10.63 -0.43 -5.33
C ILE A 61 -11.06 -1.45 -6.39
N SER A 62 -10.74 -1.21 -7.64
CA SER A 62 -11.16 -2.08 -8.75
C SER A 62 -10.54 -3.47 -8.74
N THR A 63 -9.43 -3.66 -8.03
CA THR A 63 -8.71 -4.94 -7.90
C THR A 63 -9.08 -5.74 -6.65
N GLN A 64 -9.99 -5.24 -5.81
CA GLN A 64 -10.48 -5.98 -4.64
C GLN A 64 -11.20 -7.28 -5.04
N PRO A 65 -11.32 -8.28 -4.12
CA PRO A 65 -11.99 -9.54 -4.40
C PRO A 65 -13.40 -9.37 -4.96
N ARG A 66 -13.75 -10.23 -5.91
CA ARG A 66 -15.03 -10.19 -6.63
C ARG A 66 -15.81 -11.48 -6.49
N GLY A 67 -17.10 -11.40 -6.75
CA GLY A 67 -18.00 -12.52 -6.74
C GLY A 67 -19.18 -12.34 -5.77
N PRO A 68 -20.15 -13.27 -5.75
CA PRO A 68 -21.40 -13.10 -5.00
C PRO A 68 -21.22 -12.87 -3.50
N LYS A 69 -20.17 -13.46 -2.93
CA LYS A 69 -19.85 -13.29 -1.48
C LYS A 69 -19.13 -11.98 -1.15
N PHE A 70 -18.63 -11.26 -2.16
CA PHE A 70 -17.92 -10.00 -1.99
C PHE A 70 -18.78 -8.82 -2.49
N LYS A 71 -20.01 -8.76 -2.00
CA LYS A 71 -20.98 -7.73 -2.37
C LYS A 71 -21.19 -6.74 -1.22
N LYS A 72 -22.41 -6.44 -0.90
CA LYS A 72 -22.76 -5.35 0.02
C LYS A 72 -22.09 -5.47 1.39
N ASP A 73 -22.11 -6.64 2.00
CA ASP A 73 -21.52 -6.85 3.33
C ASP A 73 -19.99 -6.66 3.31
N PHE A 74 -19.33 -7.15 2.26
CA PHE A 74 -17.92 -6.94 2.07
C PHE A 74 -17.58 -5.44 1.95
N TRP A 75 -18.27 -4.72 1.07
CA TRP A 75 -18.02 -3.29 0.88
C TRP A 75 -18.40 -2.47 2.11
N GLN A 76 -19.44 -2.84 2.82
CA GLN A 76 -19.78 -2.21 4.09
C GLN A 76 -18.65 -2.37 5.12
N ALA A 77 -18.06 -3.58 5.22
CA ALA A 77 -16.93 -3.83 6.11
C ALA A 77 -15.69 -3.02 5.70
N GLU A 78 -15.39 -2.94 4.39
CA GLU A 78 -14.26 -2.16 3.89
C GLU A 78 -14.43 -0.66 4.16
N VAL A 79 -15.59 -0.07 3.87
CA VAL A 79 -15.85 1.35 4.17
C VAL A 79 -15.78 1.61 5.67
N THR A 80 -16.35 0.72 6.48
CA THR A 80 -16.27 0.83 7.95
C THR A 80 -14.82 0.81 8.43
N LYS A 81 -13.99 -0.06 7.85
CA LYS A 81 -12.56 -0.13 8.15
C LYS A 81 -11.85 1.17 7.80
N MET A 82 -12.12 1.77 6.63
CA MET A 82 -11.54 3.04 6.26
C MET A 82 -11.86 4.14 7.30
N ILE A 83 -13.10 4.20 7.76
CA ILE A 83 -13.51 5.19 8.76
C ILE A 83 -12.88 4.89 10.13
N LYS A 84 -13.01 3.66 10.64
CA LYS A 84 -12.69 3.32 12.03
C LYS A 84 -11.20 3.12 12.29
N LEU A 85 -10.46 2.55 11.33
CA LEU A 85 -9.04 2.25 11.51
C LEU A 85 -8.14 3.29 10.87
N TYR A 86 -8.53 3.83 9.72
CA TYR A 86 -7.70 4.76 8.96
C TYR A 86 -8.15 6.20 9.07
N GLY A 87 -9.28 6.48 9.74
CA GLY A 87 -9.76 7.84 9.99
C GLY A 87 -10.23 8.55 8.72
N ALA A 88 -10.70 7.81 7.72
CA ALA A 88 -11.23 8.42 6.50
C ALA A 88 -12.40 9.37 6.84
N PRO A 89 -12.38 10.62 6.36
CA PRO A 89 -13.40 11.63 6.67
C PRO A 89 -14.65 11.44 5.81
N ILE A 90 -15.32 10.30 5.95
CA ILE A 90 -16.54 9.93 5.22
C ILE A 90 -17.75 10.24 6.10
N ASP A 91 -18.66 11.05 5.61
CA ASP A 91 -19.91 11.33 6.29
C ASP A 91 -20.82 10.10 6.36
N ASP A 92 -21.49 9.90 7.49
CA ASP A 92 -22.42 8.77 7.68
C ASP A 92 -23.50 8.71 6.59
N ALA A 93 -23.96 9.87 6.09
CA ALA A 93 -24.92 9.97 4.99
C ALA A 93 -24.41 9.43 3.66
N ASP A 94 -23.10 9.39 3.45
CA ASP A 94 -22.48 8.93 2.21
C ASP A 94 -22.16 7.42 2.24
N VAL A 95 -22.04 6.82 3.43
CA VAL A 95 -21.65 5.41 3.57
C VAL A 95 -22.54 4.48 2.75
N GLY A 96 -23.87 4.61 2.88
CA GLY A 96 -24.81 3.78 2.12
C GLY A 96 -24.69 3.96 0.60
N ARG A 97 -24.50 5.20 0.14
CA ARG A 97 -24.34 5.52 -1.28
C ARG A 97 -23.05 4.95 -1.86
N ILE A 98 -21.97 5.02 -1.11
CA ILE A 98 -20.67 4.42 -1.46
C ILE A 98 -20.80 2.90 -1.56
N VAL A 99 -21.36 2.27 -0.55
CA VAL A 99 -21.54 0.81 -0.51
C VAL A 99 -22.43 0.32 -1.65
N ASP A 100 -23.52 1.00 -1.93
CA ASP A 100 -24.43 0.66 -3.03
C ASP A 100 -23.74 0.77 -4.39
N TYR A 101 -22.95 1.82 -4.63
CA TYR A 101 -22.16 1.93 -5.85
C TYR A 101 -21.14 0.80 -5.99
N LEU A 102 -20.34 0.56 -4.94
CA LEU A 102 -19.29 -0.47 -4.98
C LEU A 102 -19.86 -1.87 -5.18
N ALA A 103 -20.93 -2.20 -4.47
CA ALA A 103 -21.60 -3.49 -4.59
C ALA A 103 -22.28 -3.71 -5.95
N ALA A 104 -22.73 -2.66 -6.61
CA ALA A 104 -23.33 -2.73 -7.94
C ALA A 104 -22.29 -2.81 -9.06
N THR A 105 -21.10 -2.23 -8.83
CA THR A 105 -20.10 -1.99 -9.87
C THR A 105 -18.94 -3.00 -9.84
N TYR A 106 -18.57 -3.47 -8.67
CA TYR A 106 -17.44 -4.37 -8.41
C TYR A 106 -17.84 -5.58 -7.57
#